data_3aa20f780ae42d8d7ccd1eb2ea113aec
#
_entry.id   3aa20f780ae42d8d7ccd1eb2ea113aec
#
_cell.length_a   1.000
_cell.length_b   1.000
_cell.length_c   1.000
_cell.angle_alpha   90.00
_cell.angle_beta   90.00
_cell.angle_gamma   90.00
#
_symmetry.space_group_name_H-M   'P 1'
#
loop_
_entity.id
_entity.type
_entity.pdbx_description
1 polymer ?
#
loop_
_entity_poly.entity_id
_entity_poly.type
_entity_poly.pdbx_seq_one_letter_code
_entity_poly.pdbx_strand_id
1 'polypeptide(L)'
;MPGCLACPRADFCFVPGQVRIPPVPAPTPPPFVLEPLKDWREHPPEEMVRRARAFHADIARRRTVRDFDSRSVPREIIERCLMAAGTAPSGANQQPWFFSVITDPARKRRIREAAEAEERAFYGGRAPQEWLDALSPLGTDPNKPFLEEAPVLIAIFAQKYGLHPDGERFSHYYVPESVGIATGFLIAALHHAGLATLTHTPSPMGFLAEICGRPAHEKAVILLVVGYPKPGCQVPVHGGRKKPLDQIAQWLEPQA
;
A
#
# COMPACT_ATOMS: atom_id res chain seq x y z
N MET A 1 -12.31 20.39 65.93
CA MET A 1 -11.79 19.03 65.81
C MET A 1 -12.79 18.07 66.36
N PRO A 2 -13.29 17.15 65.60
CA PRO A 2 -12.81 15.82 65.25
C PRO A 2 -13.12 15.49 63.79
N GLY A 3 -12.21 14.86 63.05
CA GLY A 3 -12.06 13.41 62.98
C GLY A 3 -12.79 12.86 61.78
N CYS A 4 -12.18 12.98 60.55
CA CYS A 4 -12.75 12.39 59.32
C CYS A 4 -12.28 10.93 59.24
N LEU A 5 -13.25 10.01 59.41
CA LEU A 5 -13.08 8.58 59.16
C LEU A 5 -13.14 8.30 57.68
N ALA A 6 -12.20 7.48 57.22
CA ALA A 6 -12.05 7.02 55.86
C ALA A 6 -13.28 6.32 55.29
N CYS A 7 -13.70 6.71 54.11
CA CYS A 7 -14.72 6.00 53.33
C CYS A 7 -13.97 5.00 52.41
N PRO A 8 -14.19 3.70 52.54
CA PRO A 8 -13.75 2.69 51.57
C PRO A 8 -14.83 2.43 50.54
N ARG A 9 -14.48 2.38 49.29
CA ARG A 9 -15.25 1.96 48.10
C ARG A 9 -15.98 3.07 47.35
N ALA A 10 -15.29 3.50 46.31
CA ALA A 10 -15.88 4.15 45.16
C ALA A 10 -16.67 3.12 44.34
N ASP A 11 -17.96 2.95 44.66
CA ASP A 11 -18.89 2.27 43.78
C ASP A 11 -20.30 2.85 44.02
N PHE A 12 -20.97 3.16 42.90
CA PHE A 12 -22.38 3.56 42.84
C PHE A 12 -22.74 5.05 43.05
N CYS A 13 -22.47 5.86 42.01
CA CYS A 13 -23.41 6.91 41.68
C CYS A 13 -24.54 6.30 40.79
N PHE A 14 -25.67 6.04 41.37
CA PHE A 14 -26.88 5.57 40.67
C PHE A 14 -27.53 6.77 39.99
N VAL A 15 -27.46 6.85 38.64
CA VAL A 15 -28.28 7.79 37.84
C VAL A 15 -29.55 7.08 37.40
N PRO A 16 -30.76 7.48 37.88
CA PRO A 16 -32.00 6.86 37.47
C PRO A 16 -32.28 7.17 35.98
N GLY A 17 -32.47 6.14 35.17
CA GLY A 17 -32.93 6.25 33.79
C GLY A 17 -31.96 5.75 32.70
N GLN A 18 -30.74 5.32 33.03
CA GLN A 18 -29.89 4.65 32.04
C GLN A 18 -30.23 3.15 31.96
N VAL A 19 -30.89 2.76 30.88
CA VAL A 19 -31.03 1.36 30.48
C VAL A 19 -29.64 0.84 30.17
N ARG A 20 -29.10 -0.06 30.99
CA ARG A 20 -27.88 -0.79 30.67
C ARG A 20 -28.18 -1.69 29.47
N ILE A 21 -27.72 -1.27 28.29
CA ILE A 21 -27.65 -2.18 27.15
C ILE A 21 -26.57 -3.21 27.51
N PRO A 22 -26.90 -4.52 27.59
CA PRO A 22 -25.85 -5.53 27.82
C PRO A 22 -24.82 -5.44 26.71
N PRO A 23 -23.51 -5.65 27.01
CA PRO A 23 -22.49 -5.66 26.00
C PRO A 23 -22.86 -6.70 24.92
N VAL A 24 -22.86 -6.27 23.67
CA VAL A 24 -23.03 -7.16 22.52
C VAL A 24 -21.86 -8.15 22.59
N PRO A 25 -22.10 -9.47 22.68
CA PRO A 25 -21.02 -10.43 22.74
C PRO A 25 -20.13 -10.27 21.50
N ALA A 26 -18.81 -10.32 21.70
CA ALA A 26 -17.86 -10.29 20.60
C ALA A 26 -18.27 -11.36 19.57
N PRO A 27 -18.22 -11.05 18.26
CA PRO A 27 -18.62 -11.99 17.23
C PRO A 27 -17.79 -13.29 17.37
N THR A 28 -18.48 -14.41 17.53
CA THR A 28 -17.84 -15.73 17.58
C THR A 28 -17.12 -15.95 16.26
N PRO A 29 -15.81 -16.31 16.28
CA PRO A 29 -15.09 -16.59 15.04
C PRO A 29 -15.82 -17.69 14.25
N PRO A 30 -15.84 -17.62 12.90
CA PRO A 30 -16.48 -18.65 12.10
C PRO A 30 -15.84 -20.01 12.38
N PRO A 31 -16.61 -21.13 12.32
CA PRO A 31 -16.07 -22.46 12.53
C PRO A 31 -15.02 -22.79 11.46
N PHE A 32 -14.01 -23.56 11.86
CA PHE A 32 -13.04 -24.10 10.92
C PHE A 32 -13.73 -25.10 9.99
N VAL A 33 -13.76 -24.79 8.68
CA VAL A 33 -14.35 -25.65 7.65
C VAL A 33 -13.34 -25.79 6.50
N LEU A 34 -13.18 -27.01 6.01
CA LEU A 34 -12.38 -27.31 4.82
C LEU A 34 -13.28 -27.49 3.61
N GLU A 35 -12.81 -27.03 2.47
CA GLU A 35 -13.38 -27.33 1.16
C GLU A 35 -12.31 -27.83 0.20
N PRO A 36 -12.67 -28.60 -0.84
CA PRO A 36 -11.72 -29.01 -1.87
C PRO A 36 -11.09 -27.80 -2.55
N LEU A 37 -9.77 -27.88 -2.82
CA LEU A 37 -9.07 -26.87 -3.61
C LEU A 37 -9.59 -26.91 -5.06
N LYS A 38 -10.53 -26.00 -5.35
CA LYS A 38 -11.12 -25.84 -6.68
C LYS A 38 -10.20 -25.02 -7.59
N ASP A 39 -10.35 -25.19 -8.88
CA ASP A 39 -9.69 -24.39 -9.93
C ASP A 39 -8.15 -24.45 -9.94
N TRP A 40 -7.55 -25.37 -9.18
CA TRP A 40 -6.13 -25.64 -9.30
C TRP A 40 -5.82 -26.23 -10.68
N ARG A 41 -4.82 -25.65 -11.35
CA ARG A 41 -4.37 -26.09 -12.68
C ARG A 41 -2.92 -26.50 -12.60
N GLU A 42 -2.70 -27.80 -12.66
CA GLU A 42 -1.38 -28.36 -12.86
C GLU A 42 -1.01 -28.29 -14.35
N HIS A 43 0.24 -27.99 -14.63
CA HIS A 43 0.77 -27.93 -15.98
C HIS A 43 1.97 -28.90 -16.11
N PRO A 44 2.22 -29.48 -17.30
CA PRO A 44 3.47 -30.21 -17.57
C PRO A 44 4.70 -29.30 -17.32
N PRO A 45 5.86 -29.88 -16.91
CA PRO A 45 7.04 -29.09 -16.58
C PRO A 45 7.50 -28.11 -17.66
N GLU A 46 7.41 -28.50 -18.95
CA GLU A 46 7.78 -27.61 -20.05
C GLU A 46 6.86 -26.39 -20.14
N GLU A 47 5.58 -26.58 -19.89
CA GLU A 47 4.61 -25.49 -19.88
C GLU A 47 4.81 -24.59 -18.66
N MET A 48 5.14 -25.17 -17.49
CA MET A 48 5.51 -24.38 -16.29
C MET A 48 6.72 -23.49 -16.56
N VAL A 49 7.77 -24.05 -17.17
CA VAL A 49 8.98 -23.29 -17.58
C VAL A 49 8.63 -22.17 -18.55
N ARG A 50 7.81 -22.47 -19.57
CA ARG A 50 7.38 -21.49 -20.58
C ARG A 50 6.63 -20.33 -19.93
N ARG A 51 5.67 -20.63 -19.02
CA ARG A 51 4.90 -19.60 -18.28
C ARG A 51 5.79 -18.75 -17.38
N ALA A 52 6.68 -19.37 -16.63
CA ALA A 52 7.61 -18.66 -15.75
C ALA A 52 8.52 -17.71 -16.54
N ARG A 53 9.06 -18.17 -17.68
CA ARG A 53 9.86 -17.34 -18.59
C ARG A 53 9.07 -16.17 -19.16
N ALA A 54 7.83 -16.42 -19.61
CA ALA A 54 6.97 -15.38 -20.18
C ALA A 54 6.64 -14.30 -19.14
N PHE A 55 6.27 -14.70 -17.94
CA PHE A 55 5.99 -13.77 -16.85
C PHE A 55 7.24 -12.97 -16.45
N HIS A 56 8.40 -13.62 -16.30
CA HIS A 56 9.65 -12.92 -16.02
C HIS A 56 9.99 -11.90 -17.10
N ALA A 57 9.89 -12.29 -18.40
CA ALA A 57 10.16 -11.38 -19.50
C ALA A 57 9.22 -10.17 -19.51
N ASP A 58 7.95 -10.36 -19.15
CA ASP A 58 6.98 -9.27 -19.03
C ASP A 58 7.35 -8.31 -17.88
N ILE A 59 7.55 -8.82 -16.67
CA ILE A 59 7.88 -8.01 -15.51
C ILE A 59 9.25 -7.33 -15.64
N ALA A 60 10.21 -7.93 -16.32
CA ALA A 60 11.52 -7.34 -16.55
C ALA A 60 11.48 -6.03 -17.37
N ARG A 61 10.44 -5.84 -18.19
CA ARG A 61 10.20 -4.60 -18.94
C ARG A 61 9.69 -3.44 -18.06
N ARG A 62 9.17 -3.75 -16.87
CA ARG A 62 8.62 -2.74 -15.97
C ARG A 62 9.69 -1.72 -15.53
N ARG A 63 9.40 -0.46 -15.74
CA ARG A 63 10.26 0.66 -15.33
C ARG A 63 9.47 1.65 -14.47
N THR A 64 10.16 2.36 -13.60
CA THR A 64 9.61 3.51 -12.89
C THR A 64 9.58 4.69 -13.85
N VAL A 65 8.39 5.21 -14.16
CA VAL A 65 8.15 6.32 -15.09
C VAL A 65 7.83 7.59 -14.29
N ARG A 66 8.36 8.72 -14.75
CA ARG A 66 8.11 10.05 -14.16
C ARG A 66 7.53 11.05 -15.15
N ASP A 67 7.38 10.66 -16.41
CA ASP A 67 6.85 11.49 -17.49
C ASP A 67 5.59 10.82 -18.04
N PHE A 68 4.42 11.30 -17.56
CA PHE A 68 3.12 10.70 -17.84
C PHE A 68 2.32 11.50 -18.85
N ASP A 69 1.64 10.77 -19.74
CA ASP A 69 0.58 11.30 -20.59
C ASP A 69 -0.68 11.54 -19.74
N SER A 70 -1.40 12.63 -20.03
CA SER A 70 -2.63 12.99 -19.32
C SER A 70 -3.88 12.20 -19.77
N ARG A 71 -3.76 11.31 -20.75
CA ARG A 71 -4.88 10.48 -21.22
C ARG A 71 -5.53 9.74 -20.06
N SER A 72 -6.86 9.77 -20.03
CA SER A 72 -7.62 9.04 -19.00
C SER A 72 -7.42 7.53 -19.12
N VAL A 73 -7.36 6.87 -17.98
CA VAL A 73 -7.37 5.40 -17.88
C VAL A 73 -8.80 4.96 -17.61
N PRO A 74 -9.35 3.98 -18.38
CA PRO A 74 -10.67 3.44 -18.10
C PRO A 74 -10.77 2.92 -16.66
N ARG A 75 -11.84 3.30 -15.98
CA ARG A 75 -12.07 2.95 -14.56
C ARG A 75 -12.02 1.44 -14.31
N GLU A 76 -12.60 0.65 -15.21
CA GLU A 76 -12.62 -0.82 -15.09
C GLU A 76 -11.21 -1.42 -15.02
N ILE A 77 -10.22 -0.89 -15.74
CA ILE A 77 -8.83 -1.37 -15.67
C ILE A 77 -8.30 -1.22 -14.25
N ILE A 78 -8.50 -0.05 -13.64
CA ILE A 78 -8.05 0.20 -12.27
C ILE A 78 -8.78 -0.71 -11.28
N GLU A 79 -10.08 -0.88 -11.41
CA GLU A 79 -10.88 -1.78 -10.57
C GLU A 79 -10.41 -3.23 -10.65
N ARG A 80 -10.14 -3.77 -11.84
CA ARG A 80 -9.61 -5.13 -12.02
C ARG A 80 -8.23 -5.29 -11.40
N CYS A 81 -7.34 -4.31 -11.54
CA CYS A 81 -6.02 -4.33 -10.92
C CYS A 81 -6.09 -4.26 -9.38
N LEU A 82 -7.02 -3.46 -8.84
CA LEU A 82 -7.26 -3.40 -7.40
C LEU A 82 -7.84 -4.72 -6.85
N MET A 83 -8.75 -5.35 -7.60
CA MET A 83 -9.25 -6.68 -7.23
C MET A 83 -8.13 -7.72 -7.23
N ALA A 84 -7.23 -7.68 -8.21
CA ALA A 84 -6.05 -8.55 -8.22
C ALA A 84 -5.16 -8.30 -6.98
N ALA A 85 -4.93 -7.04 -6.60
CA ALA A 85 -4.22 -6.70 -5.36
C ALA A 85 -4.93 -7.23 -4.11
N GLY A 86 -6.26 -7.19 -4.10
CA GLY A 86 -7.10 -7.68 -3.00
C GLY A 86 -7.04 -9.19 -2.79
N THR A 87 -6.52 -9.97 -3.75
CA THR A 87 -6.31 -11.42 -3.59
C THR A 87 -4.99 -11.77 -2.88
N ALA A 88 -4.21 -10.78 -2.48
CA ALA A 88 -2.95 -11.00 -1.80
C ALA A 88 -3.16 -11.76 -0.46
N PRO A 89 -2.25 -12.68 -0.09
CA PRO A 89 -2.29 -13.28 1.23
C PRO A 89 -1.98 -12.25 2.31
N SER A 90 -2.57 -12.43 3.49
CA SER A 90 -2.33 -11.55 4.64
C SER A 90 -2.37 -12.34 5.96
N GLY A 91 -1.75 -11.80 7.01
CA GLY A 91 -1.78 -12.39 8.34
C GLY A 91 -3.23 -12.61 8.80
N ALA A 92 -3.57 -13.85 9.16
CA ALA A 92 -4.92 -14.30 9.54
C ALA A 92 -6.03 -13.87 8.55
N ASN A 93 -5.69 -13.69 7.27
CA ASN A 93 -6.59 -13.19 6.21
C ASN A 93 -7.27 -11.85 6.55
N GLN A 94 -6.58 -11.00 7.32
CA GLN A 94 -7.15 -9.73 7.81
C GLN A 94 -7.15 -8.60 6.78
N GLN A 95 -6.40 -8.74 5.68
CA GLN A 95 -6.42 -7.82 4.53
C GLN A 95 -6.25 -6.34 4.94
N PRO A 96 -5.18 -5.99 5.68
CA PRO A 96 -5.04 -4.71 6.36
C PRO A 96 -4.60 -3.58 5.42
N TRP A 97 -5.22 -3.48 4.27
CA TRP A 97 -4.95 -2.45 3.26
C TRP A 97 -6.21 -1.71 2.86
N PHE A 98 -6.01 -0.47 2.44
CA PHE A 98 -7.02 0.32 1.78
C PHE A 98 -6.40 1.13 0.63
N PHE A 99 -7.09 1.20 -0.49
CA PHE A 99 -6.63 1.91 -1.68
C PHE A 99 -7.57 3.09 -1.96
N SER A 100 -7.06 4.32 -1.90
CA SER A 100 -7.80 5.50 -2.34
C SER A 100 -7.35 5.87 -3.75
N VAL A 101 -8.26 5.81 -4.70
CA VAL A 101 -8.03 6.20 -6.10
C VAL A 101 -8.39 7.65 -6.28
N ILE A 102 -7.45 8.46 -6.76
CA ILE A 102 -7.58 9.90 -6.94
C ILE A 102 -7.45 10.23 -8.42
N THR A 103 -8.52 10.72 -9.02
CA THR A 103 -8.57 11.23 -10.40
C THR A 103 -8.97 12.71 -10.44
N ASP A 104 -9.46 13.25 -9.33
CA ASP A 104 -9.88 14.66 -9.20
C ASP A 104 -8.67 15.60 -9.30
N PRO A 105 -8.62 16.53 -10.27
CA PRO A 105 -7.51 17.45 -10.46
C PRO A 105 -7.21 18.33 -9.25
N ALA A 106 -8.24 18.79 -8.53
CA ALA A 106 -8.05 19.63 -7.35
C ALA A 106 -7.37 18.87 -6.21
N ARG A 107 -7.75 17.60 -5.97
CA ARG A 107 -7.07 16.74 -5.01
C ARG A 107 -5.64 16.40 -5.43
N LYS A 108 -5.40 16.12 -6.70
CA LYS A 108 -4.04 15.85 -7.23
C LYS A 108 -3.13 17.07 -7.02
N ARG A 109 -3.61 18.28 -7.27
CA ARG A 109 -2.86 19.52 -7.00
C ARG A 109 -2.51 19.65 -5.51
N ARG A 110 -3.47 19.48 -4.62
CA ARG A 110 -3.23 19.52 -3.17
C ARG A 110 -2.19 18.48 -2.73
N ILE A 111 -2.27 17.27 -3.30
CA ILE A 111 -1.29 16.21 -3.03
C ILE A 111 0.10 16.62 -3.52
N ARG A 112 0.21 17.19 -4.72
CA ARG A 112 1.46 17.69 -5.27
C ARG A 112 2.08 18.76 -4.37
N GLU A 113 1.31 19.80 -4.04
CA GLU A 113 1.77 20.91 -3.20
C GLU A 113 2.31 20.42 -1.84
N ALA A 114 1.57 19.53 -1.18
CA ALA A 114 1.98 18.94 0.09
C ALA A 114 3.23 18.04 -0.06
N ALA A 115 3.28 17.19 -1.08
CA ALA A 115 4.43 16.33 -1.34
C ALA A 115 5.69 17.15 -1.67
N GLU A 116 5.58 18.18 -2.51
CA GLU A 116 6.71 19.05 -2.86
C GLU A 116 7.21 19.87 -1.66
N ALA A 117 6.33 20.23 -0.72
CA ALA A 117 6.73 20.87 0.52
C ALA A 117 7.60 19.95 1.39
N GLU A 118 7.22 18.67 1.53
CA GLU A 118 8.01 17.65 2.22
C GLU A 118 9.34 17.35 1.50
N GLU A 119 9.31 17.29 0.18
CA GLU A 119 10.50 17.07 -0.62
C GLU A 119 11.49 18.24 -0.54
N ARG A 120 10.99 19.49 -0.56
CA ARG A 120 11.87 20.67 -0.33
C ARG A 120 12.56 20.61 1.04
N ALA A 121 11.84 20.21 2.08
CA ALA A 121 12.43 20.04 3.41
C ALA A 121 13.44 18.87 3.44
N PHE A 122 13.17 17.80 2.71
CA PHE A 122 14.04 16.63 2.59
C PHE A 122 15.36 17.03 1.90
N TYR A 123 15.30 17.58 0.69
CA TYR A 123 16.50 17.99 -0.07
C TYR A 123 17.19 19.22 0.52
N GLY A 124 16.47 20.05 1.29
CA GLY A 124 16.98 21.27 1.93
C GLY A 124 17.78 21.04 3.24
N GLY A 125 18.08 19.79 3.59
CA GLY A 125 18.97 19.49 4.74
C GLY A 125 18.45 18.41 5.69
N ARG A 126 17.23 17.88 5.52
CA ARG A 126 16.71 16.77 6.34
C ARG A 126 17.29 15.42 5.93
N ALA A 127 17.68 15.26 4.65
CA ALA A 127 18.23 14.02 4.14
C ALA A 127 19.73 13.88 4.47
N PRO A 128 20.19 12.69 4.92
CA PRO A 128 21.61 12.38 4.98
C PRO A 128 22.25 12.41 3.60
N GLN A 129 23.53 12.82 3.50
CA GLN A 129 24.25 12.91 2.22
C GLN A 129 24.30 11.58 1.49
N GLU A 130 24.52 10.47 2.18
CA GLU A 130 24.52 9.12 1.60
C GLU A 130 23.20 8.82 0.85
N TRP A 131 22.06 9.29 1.36
CA TRP A 131 20.77 9.09 0.68
C TRP A 131 20.67 9.95 -0.57
N LEU A 132 21.11 11.21 -0.50
CA LEU A 132 21.16 12.10 -1.68
C LEU A 132 22.04 11.53 -2.78
N ASP A 133 23.19 10.98 -2.43
CA ASP A 133 24.12 10.31 -3.35
C ASP A 133 23.47 9.08 -4.01
N ALA A 134 22.70 8.29 -3.25
CA ALA A 134 21.94 7.15 -3.79
C ALA A 134 20.81 7.56 -4.74
N LEU A 135 20.20 8.74 -4.53
CA LEU A 135 19.14 9.27 -5.39
C LEU A 135 19.68 9.96 -6.66
N SER A 136 20.90 10.50 -6.61
CA SER A 136 21.51 11.26 -7.71
C SER A 136 21.44 10.52 -9.06
N PRO A 137 21.78 9.22 -9.20
CA PRO A 137 21.69 8.51 -10.47
C PRO A 137 20.25 8.28 -10.98
N LEU A 138 19.24 8.57 -10.15
CA LEU A 138 17.83 8.45 -10.50
C LEU A 138 17.25 9.78 -11.00
N GLY A 139 17.98 10.90 -10.87
CA GLY A 139 17.57 12.22 -11.33
C GLY A 139 16.30 12.73 -10.63
N THR A 140 16.18 12.49 -9.31
CA THR A 140 15.03 12.97 -8.53
C THR A 140 15.36 14.32 -7.89
N ASP A 141 14.38 15.20 -7.88
CA ASP A 141 14.43 16.54 -7.30
C ASP A 141 13.14 16.85 -6.51
N PRO A 142 13.01 18.02 -5.85
CA PRO A 142 11.80 18.39 -5.11
C PRO A 142 10.54 18.55 -5.98
N ASN A 143 10.64 18.77 -7.29
CA ASN A 143 9.50 19.03 -8.15
C ASN A 143 8.84 17.72 -8.59
N LYS A 144 7.53 17.62 -8.44
CA LYS A 144 6.76 16.38 -8.70
C LYS A 144 5.59 16.63 -9.66
N PRO A 145 5.81 17.17 -10.86
CA PRO A 145 4.73 17.50 -11.81
C PRO A 145 3.88 16.27 -12.15
N PHE A 146 4.45 15.10 -12.18
CA PHE A 146 3.75 13.83 -12.43
C PHE A 146 2.58 13.55 -11.49
N LEU A 147 2.53 14.18 -10.29
CA LEU A 147 1.41 14.03 -9.36
C LEU A 147 0.13 14.73 -9.85
N GLU A 148 0.25 15.71 -10.75
CA GLU A 148 -0.89 16.32 -11.43
C GLU A 148 -1.09 15.78 -12.85
N GLU A 149 -0.01 15.50 -13.56
CA GLU A 149 -0.05 15.10 -14.97
C GLU A 149 -0.61 13.69 -15.15
N ALA A 150 -0.17 12.73 -14.31
CA ALA A 150 -0.68 11.36 -14.40
C ALA A 150 -2.20 11.33 -14.19
N PRO A 151 -2.94 10.52 -14.98
CA PRO A 151 -4.39 10.45 -14.87
C PRO A 151 -4.90 9.90 -13.55
N VAL A 152 -4.13 9.04 -12.89
CA VAL A 152 -4.56 8.34 -11.67
C VAL A 152 -3.44 8.35 -10.63
N LEU A 153 -3.79 8.68 -9.39
CA LEU A 153 -2.99 8.40 -8.22
C LEU A 153 -3.72 7.36 -7.37
N ILE A 154 -2.97 6.43 -6.76
CA ILE A 154 -3.51 5.46 -5.80
C ILE A 154 -2.74 5.61 -4.50
N ALA A 155 -3.37 6.18 -3.47
CA ALA A 155 -2.80 6.23 -2.14
C ALA A 155 -3.09 4.90 -1.43
N ILE A 156 -2.03 4.23 -0.99
CA ILE A 156 -2.08 2.91 -0.34
C ILE A 156 -1.92 3.12 1.15
N PHE A 157 -2.90 2.65 1.91
CA PHE A 157 -2.96 2.77 3.36
C PHE A 157 -2.81 1.40 4.02
N ALA A 158 -2.02 1.38 5.08
CA ALA A 158 -1.92 0.26 6.01
C ALA A 158 -2.84 0.51 7.21
N GLN A 159 -3.70 -0.44 7.52
CA GLN A 159 -4.58 -0.40 8.69
C GLN A 159 -3.84 -0.94 9.91
N LYS A 160 -3.56 -0.09 10.89
CA LYS A 160 -2.81 -0.45 12.10
C LYS A 160 -3.54 -1.46 12.97
N TYR A 161 -4.87 -1.43 12.95
CA TYR A 161 -5.78 -2.32 13.66
C TYR A 161 -7.14 -2.32 12.95
N GLY A 162 -7.90 -3.38 13.13
CA GLY A 162 -9.29 -3.44 12.69
C GLY A 162 -10.26 -2.92 13.74
N LEU A 163 -11.51 -2.71 13.32
CA LEU A 163 -12.61 -2.31 14.20
C LEU A 163 -13.74 -3.32 14.04
N HIS A 164 -14.25 -3.81 15.17
CA HIS A 164 -15.50 -4.54 15.22
C HIS A 164 -16.70 -3.60 14.99
N PRO A 165 -17.89 -4.11 14.65
CA PRO A 165 -19.08 -3.29 14.45
C PRO A 165 -19.48 -2.43 15.66
N ASP A 166 -19.11 -2.85 16.88
CA ASP A 166 -19.29 -2.11 18.13
C ASP A 166 -18.20 -1.05 18.39
N GLY A 167 -17.19 -0.96 17.53
CA GLY A 167 -16.08 -0.03 17.64
C GLY A 167 -14.88 -0.54 18.46
N GLU A 168 -14.94 -1.75 19.01
CA GLU A 168 -13.79 -2.37 19.66
C GLU A 168 -12.67 -2.64 18.66
N ARG A 169 -11.40 -2.49 19.13
CA ARG A 169 -10.21 -2.69 18.29
C ARG A 169 -9.75 -4.13 18.36
N PHE A 170 -9.32 -4.66 17.21
CA PHE A 170 -8.58 -5.90 17.17
C PHE A 170 -7.26 -5.72 16.42
N SER A 171 -6.25 -6.52 16.79
CA SER A 171 -4.91 -6.42 16.19
C SER A 171 -4.88 -6.99 14.79
N HIS A 172 -4.19 -6.30 13.90
CA HIS A 172 -3.75 -6.84 12.62
C HIS A 172 -2.33 -7.42 12.75
N TYR A 173 -2.08 -8.51 12.03
CA TYR A 173 -0.80 -9.22 12.04
C TYR A 173 -0.09 -9.06 10.70
N TYR A 174 1.25 -8.93 10.73
CA TYR A 174 2.08 -8.85 9.52
C TYR A 174 1.60 -7.76 8.54
N VAL A 175 1.25 -6.59 9.08
CA VAL A 175 0.66 -5.50 8.28
C VAL A 175 1.60 -5.01 7.18
N PRO A 176 2.90 -4.71 7.45
CA PRO A 176 3.82 -4.25 6.40
C PRO A 176 4.01 -5.27 5.29
N GLU A 177 4.17 -6.54 5.63
CA GLU A 177 4.36 -7.65 4.69
C GLU A 177 3.11 -7.83 3.82
N SER A 178 1.93 -7.84 4.44
CA SER A 178 0.64 -8.00 3.76
C SER A 178 0.39 -6.87 2.76
N VAL A 179 0.58 -5.62 3.20
CA VAL A 179 0.41 -4.44 2.32
C VAL A 179 1.47 -4.42 1.22
N GLY A 180 2.71 -4.83 1.52
CA GLY A 180 3.79 -4.96 0.54
C GLY A 180 3.46 -5.97 -0.57
N ILE A 181 2.93 -7.16 -0.21
CA ILE A 181 2.51 -8.17 -1.18
C ILE A 181 1.35 -7.65 -2.04
N ALA A 182 0.31 -7.07 -1.44
CA ALA A 182 -0.82 -6.49 -2.16
C ALA A 182 -0.38 -5.38 -3.12
N THR A 183 0.56 -4.52 -2.70
CA THR A 183 1.14 -3.48 -3.56
C THR A 183 1.93 -4.08 -4.72
N GLY A 184 2.70 -5.14 -4.48
CA GLY A 184 3.42 -5.86 -5.54
C GLY A 184 2.47 -6.46 -6.58
N PHE A 185 1.36 -7.06 -6.14
CA PHE A 185 0.30 -7.57 -7.03
C PHE A 185 -0.33 -6.45 -7.85
N LEU A 186 -0.65 -5.29 -7.22
CA LEU A 186 -1.19 -4.12 -7.91
C LEU A 186 -0.24 -3.63 -9.00
N ILE A 187 1.05 -3.46 -8.70
CA ILE A 187 2.05 -2.99 -9.66
C ILE A 187 2.18 -3.98 -10.83
N ALA A 188 2.20 -5.28 -10.55
CA ALA A 188 2.27 -6.31 -11.58
C ALA A 188 1.04 -6.31 -12.48
N ALA A 189 -0.16 -6.22 -11.89
CA ALA A 189 -1.42 -6.17 -12.64
C ALA A 189 -1.51 -4.92 -13.53
N LEU A 190 -1.15 -3.74 -13.01
CA LEU A 190 -1.12 -2.49 -13.78
C LEU A 190 -0.13 -2.57 -14.95
N HIS A 191 1.07 -3.12 -14.70
CA HIS A 191 2.06 -3.32 -15.76
C HIS A 191 1.56 -4.28 -16.84
N HIS A 192 0.99 -5.41 -16.44
CA HIS A 192 0.41 -6.39 -17.35
C HIS A 192 -0.74 -5.82 -18.18
N ALA A 193 -1.52 -4.89 -17.60
CA ALA A 193 -2.56 -4.14 -18.31
C ALA A 193 -2.02 -3.03 -19.23
N GLY A 194 -0.70 -2.84 -19.32
CA GLY A 194 -0.06 -1.85 -20.19
C GLY A 194 0.10 -0.45 -19.57
N LEU A 195 -0.03 -0.33 -18.24
CA LEU A 195 0.15 0.94 -17.53
C LEU A 195 1.55 1.03 -16.90
N ALA A 196 2.09 2.24 -16.90
CA ALA A 196 3.30 2.58 -16.17
C ALA A 196 2.98 3.02 -14.75
N THR A 197 3.95 2.81 -13.85
CA THR A 197 3.81 3.19 -12.45
C THR A 197 5.07 3.87 -11.91
N LEU A 198 4.87 4.70 -10.88
CA LEU A 198 5.92 5.22 -10.01
C LEU A 198 5.46 5.03 -8.56
N THR A 199 6.28 4.37 -7.75
CA THR A 199 6.13 4.39 -6.29
C THR A 199 6.73 5.67 -5.74
N HIS A 200 5.90 6.52 -5.12
CA HIS A 200 6.32 7.77 -4.50
C HIS A 200 6.07 7.70 -3.00
N THR A 201 7.09 8.03 -2.21
CA THR A 201 7.07 7.87 -0.75
C THR A 201 7.62 9.12 -0.07
N PRO A 202 6.97 10.29 -0.21
CA PRO A 202 7.38 11.49 0.54
C PRO A 202 7.23 11.22 2.03
N SER A 203 8.12 11.74 2.85
CA SER A 203 8.07 11.50 4.29
C SER A 203 8.14 12.82 5.07
N PRO A 204 7.13 13.07 5.95
CA PRO A 204 5.94 12.26 6.28
C PRO A 204 4.83 12.31 5.23
N MET A 205 3.96 11.27 5.20
CA MET A 205 2.81 11.18 4.26
C MET A 205 1.45 11.43 4.93
N GLY A 206 1.42 12.07 6.10
CA GLY A 206 0.19 12.29 6.87
C GLY A 206 -0.88 13.09 6.10
N PHE A 207 -0.47 14.01 5.23
CA PHE A 207 -1.35 14.80 4.39
C PHE A 207 -2.26 13.94 3.47
N LEU A 208 -1.83 12.74 3.10
CA LEU A 208 -2.65 11.84 2.27
C LEU A 208 -3.89 11.37 3.02
N ALA A 209 -3.78 11.07 4.31
CA ALA A 209 -4.93 10.66 5.11
C ALA A 209 -5.98 11.79 5.19
N GLU A 210 -5.54 13.03 5.37
CA GLU A 210 -6.41 14.20 5.38
C GLU A 210 -7.09 14.43 4.04
N ILE A 211 -6.32 14.48 2.93
CA ILE A 211 -6.85 14.78 1.60
C ILE A 211 -7.80 13.66 1.12
N CYS A 212 -7.53 12.41 1.49
CA CYS A 212 -8.36 11.26 1.14
C CYS A 212 -9.50 10.98 2.13
N GLY A 213 -9.60 11.73 3.25
CA GLY A 213 -10.61 11.52 4.28
C GLY A 213 -10.49 10.17 4.96
N ARG A 214 -9.25 9.69 5.23
CA ARG A 214 -9.01 8.39 5.84
C ARG A 214 -8.94 8.48 7.38
N PRO A 215 -9.43 7.45 8.08
CA PRO A 215 -9.47 7.45 9.54
C PRO A 215 -8.05 7.31 10.14
N ALA A 216 -7.88 7.73 11.41
CA ALA A 216 -6.58 7.80 12.09
C ALA A 216 -5.85 6.45 12.25
N HIS A 217 -6.57 5.32 12.16
CA HIS A 217 -5.96 4.00 12.22
C HIS A 217 -5.33 3.56 10.89
N GLU A 218 -5.57 4.30 9.81
CA GLU A 218 -4.95 4.07 8.52
C GLU A 218 -3.74 4.99 8.31
N LYS A 219 -2.61 4.40 7.98
CA LYS A 219 -1.36 5.11 7.69
C LYS A 219 -1.03 4.97 6.21
N ALA A 220 -0.88 6.08 5.51
CA ALA A 220 -0.37 6.07 4.14
C ALA A 220 1.06 5.50 4.12
N VAL A 221 1.32 4.57 3.20
CA VAL A 221 2.63 3.88 3.06
C VAL A 221 3.25 4.05 1.68
N ILE A 222 2.44 4.19 0.63
CA ILE A 222 2.89 4.43 -0.74
C ILE A 222 1.85 5.29 -1.45
N LEU A 223 2.31 6.25 -2.25
CA LEU A 223 1.52 6.92 -3.27
C LEU A 223 1.95 6.38 -4.63
N LEU A 224 1.10 5.56 -5.25
CA LEU A 224 1.36 4.99 -6.56
C LEU A 224 0.80 5.91 -7.65
N VAL A 225 1.69 6.40 -8.51
CA VAL A 225 1.33 7.19 -9.68
C VAL A 225 1.12 6.25 -10.85
N VAL A 226 0.00 6.38 -11.57
CA VAL A 226 -0.44 5.41 -12.59
C VAL A 226 -0.90 6.13 -13.85
N GLY A 227 -0.45 5.66 -15.00
CA GLY A 227 -0.86 6.21 -16.29
C GLY A 227 -0.08 5.64 -17.45
N TYR A 228 -0.17 6.29 -18.59
CA TYR A 228 0.62 5.97 -19.78
C TYR A 228 1.89 6.81 -19.79
N PRO A 229 3.05 6.27 -20.22
CA PRO A 229 4.23 7.10 -20.49
C PRO A 229 3.92 8.09 -21.62
N LYS A 230 4.46 9.32 -21.55
CA LYS A 230 4.45 10.23 -22.70
C LYS A 230 5.21 9.63 -23.89
N PRO A 231 4.83 9.95 -25.12
CA PRO A 231 5.66 9.64 -26.29
C PRO A 231 7.09 10.16 -26.10
N GLY A 232 8.08 9.31 -26.31
CA GLY A 232 9.49 9.67 -26.10
C GLY A 232 9.94 9.73 -24.63
N CYS A 233 9.13 9.27 -23.70
CA CYS A 233 9.47 9.20 -22.27
C CYS A 233 10.82 8.52 -22.04
N GLN A 234 11.67 9.14 -21.23
CA GLN A 234 12.98 8.61 -20.84
C GLN A 234 12.95 8.15 -19.39
N VAL A 235 13.77 7.15 -19.10
CA VAL A 235 13.92 6.59 -17.75
C VAL A 235 15.40 6.44 -17.38
N PRO A 236 15.79 6.68 -16.12
CA PRO A 236 17.17 6.56 -15.70
C PRO A 236 17.74 5.16 -15.98
N VAL A 237 18.89 5.07 -16.60
CA VAL A 237 19.57 3.78 -16.89
C VAL A 237 19.82 3.00 -15.62
N HIS A 238 20.27 3.68 -14.56
CA HIS A 238 20.52 3.07 -13.23
C HIS A 238 19.30 2.32 -12.69
N GLY A 239 18.10 2.85 -12.81
CA GLY A 239 16.87 2.20 -12.35
C GLY A 239 16.50 0.90 -13.08
N GLY A 240 17.16 0.60 -14.20
CA GLY A 240 17.02 -0.67 -14.94
C GLY A 240 17.96 -1.77 -14.47
N ARG A 241 19.03 -1.42 -13.75
CA ARG A 241 20.00 -2.40 -13.26
C ARG A 241 19.39 -3.21 -12.13
N LYS A 242 19.45 -4.53 -12.24
CA LYS A 242 18.93 -5.47 -11.24
C LYS A 242 20.06 -6.39 -10.80
N LYS A 243 19.99 -6.86 -9.56
CA LYS A 243 20.93 -7.87 -9.06
C LYS A 243 20.72 -9.17 -9.86
N PRO A 244 21.79 -9.88 -10.21
CA PRO A 244 21.71 -11.21 -10.80
C PRO A 244 21.21 -12.24 -9.79
N LEU A 245 20.86 -13.44 -10.28
CA LEU A 245 20.18 -14.45 -9.46
C LEU A 245 21.00 -14.89 -8.25
N ASP A 246 22.30 -15.05 -8.40
CA ASP A 246 23.24 -15.43 -7.34
C ASP A 246 23.37 -14.44 -6.19
N GLN A 247 22.92 -13.17 -6.41
CA GLN A 247 22.87 -12.15 -5.36
C GLN A 247 21.51 -12.04 -4.66
N ILE A 248 20.49 -12.78 -5.13
CA ILE A 248 19.12 -12.71 -4.58
C ILE A 248 18.57 -14.08 -4.16
N ALA A 249 19.26 -15.16 -4.51
CA ALA A 249 18.82 -16.53 -4.20
C ALA A 249 20.02 -17.45 -3.95
N GLN A 250 19.79 -18.44 -3.08
CA GLN A 250 20.71 -19.51 -2.76
C GLN A 250 19.97 -20.85 -2.88
N TRP A 251 20.63 -21.88 -3.44
CA TRP A 251 20.14 -23.25 -3.46
C TRP A 251 20.75 -24.02 -2.29
N LEU A 252 19.90 -24.56 -1.43
CA LEU A 252 20.30 -25.45 -0.33
C LEU A 252 19.98 -26.89 -0.75
N GLU A 253 20.88 -27.48 -1.51
CA GLU A 253 20.76 -28.85 -1.99
C GLU A 253 21.31 -29.84 -0.94
N PRO A 254 20.88 -31.15 -0.96
CA PRO A 254 21.48 -32.15 -0.13
C PRO A 254 23.00 -32.23 -0.35
N GLN A 255 23.74 -32.26 0.73
CA GLN A 255 25.19 -32.53 0.62
C GLN A 255 25.37 -33.97 0.08
N ALA A 256 26.15 -34.10 -0.99
CA ALA A 256 26.46 -35.39 -1.59
C ALA A 256 27.33 -36.24 -0.68
#